data_828afb7767410a0e5dc7d5e43637364b
#
_entry.id   828afb7767410a0e5dc7d5e43637364b
#
_cell.length_a   1.000
_cell.length_b   1.000
_cell.length_c   1.000
_cell.angle_alpha   90.00
_cell.angle_beta   90.00
_cell.angle_gamma   90.00
#
_symmetry.space_group_name_H-M   'P 1'
#
loop_
_entity.id
_entity.type
_entity.pdbx_description
1 polymer ?
#
loop_
_entity_poly.entity_id
_entity_poly.type
_entity_poly.pdbx_seq_one_letter_code
_entity_poly.pdbx_strand_id
1 'polypeptide(L)'
;MTVFVEQLNLGGHGPRVAIKDTIDVAGFPTKAGCRALEAAAPAAASAEVVERLLDAGYHLAGKTNLHELAFGTTGINHWTGTPLNPRFPAHVPGGSSSGSAAAVAGGQVPVALGTDTGGSIRIPAACCGVFGLKPTFGRVSRKGVMPAESSLDCVGPLAADMDALIDCMRVIAPGFGALPPIEGVSIGLVQVQAIAPIREAVEAAIRRSGLAHGPLSLDRFVQAYDAGL
;
A
#
# COMPACT_ATOMS: atom_id res chain seq x y z
N MET A 1 -2.66 15.64 13.53
CA MET A 1 -1.95 14.91 12.45
C MET A 1 -2.90 13.88 11.89
N THR A 2 -3.29 14.02 10.64
CA THR A 2 -4.52 13.41 10.12
C THR A 2 -4.21 12.10 9.40
N VAL A 3 -4.52 10.97 10.01
CA VAL A 3 -4.43 9.64 9.37
C VAL A 3 -5.55 9.48 8.34
N PHE A 4 -6.78 9.86 8.70
CA PHE A 4 -7.94 9.85 7.83
C PHE A 4 -8.27 11.28 7.38
N VAL A 5 -8.49 11.49 6.09
CA VAL A 5 -9.02 12.73 5.51
C VAL A 5 -10.54 12.74 5.49
N GLU A 6 -11.17 11.56 5.56
CA GLU A 6 -12.61 11.36 5.65
C GLU A 6 -12.89 10.14 6.52
N GLN A 7 -13.78 10.27 7.51
CA GLN A 7 -14.27 9.14 8.31
C GLN A 7 -15.49 8.52 7.62
N LEU A 8 -15.50 7.20 7.54
CA LEU A 8 -16.59 6.44 6.96
C LEU A 8 -17.16 5.49 8.01
N ASN A 9 -18.39 5.07 7.79
CA ASN A 9 -19.06 4.04 8.56
C ASN A 9 -19.96 3.28 7.59
N LEU A 10 -19.36 2.57 6.64
CA LEU A 10 -20.05 1.90 5.54
C LEU A 10 -19.74 0.41 5.49
N GLY A 11 -20.72 -0.38 5.09
CA GLY A 11 -20.57 -1.81 4.84
C GLY A 11 -20.99 -2.71 5.98
N GLY A 12 -20.45 -3.92 6.00
CA GLY A 12 -20.83 -4.99 6.93
C GLY A 12 -20.22 -4.87 8.33
N HIS A 13 -20.33 -5.97 9.08
CA HIS A 13 -19.74 -6.12 10.41
C HIS A 13 -18.43 -6.91 10.42
N GLY A 14 -17.86 -7.16 9.23
CA GLY A 14 -16.59 -7.86 9.06
C GLY A 14 -15.37 -6.98 9.39
N PRO A 15 -14.17 -7.39 8.95
CA PRO A 15 -12.94 -6.66 9.26
C PRO A 15 -13.00 -5.21 8.78
N ARG A 16 -12.50 -4.30 9.62
CA ARG A 16 -12.40 -2.88 9.24
C ARG A 16 -11.28 -2.68 8.22
N VAL A 17 -11.54 -1.87 7.20
CA VAL A 17 -10.57 -1.52 6.16
C VAL A 17 -10.54 -0.03 5.93
N ALA A 18 -9.35 0.53 5.74
CA ALA A 18 -9.17 1.92 5.34
C ALA A 18 -8.79 2.00 3.84
N ILE A 19 -9.21 3.05 3.17
CA ILE A 19 -9.10 3.22 1.72
C ILE A 19 -8.28 4.46 1.41
N LYS A 20 -7.16 4.34 0.69
CA LYS A 20 -6.36 5.50 0.28
C LYS A 20 -7.20 6.47 -0.53
N ASP A 21 -7.03 7.78 -0.28
CA ASP A 21 -7.82 8.83 -0.95
C ASP A 21 -7.41 9.10 -2.43
N THR A 22 -6.98 8.05 -3.12
CA THR A 22 -6.88 7.94 -4.57
C THR A 22 -7.84 6.90 -5.13
N ILE A 23 -8.62 6.24 -4.26
CA ILE A 23 -9.55 5.17 -4.59
C ILE A 23 -10.95 5.67 -4.32
N ASP A 24 -11.83 5.59 -5.29
CA ASP A 24 -13.19 6.08 -5.21
C ASP A 24 -14.05 5.26 -4.25
N VAL A 25 -14.82 5.97 -3.45
CA VAL A 25 -15.92 5.45 -2.64
C VAL A 25 -17.17 6.24 -3.00
N ALA A 26 -18.23 5.57 -3.44
CA ALA A 26 -19.48 6.20 -3.86
C ALA A 26 -20.02 7.17 -2.80
N GLY A 27 -20.38 8.37 -3.22
CA GLY A 27 -20.92 9.42 -2.35
C GLY A 27 -19.85 10.24 -1.63
N PHE A 28 -18.54 9.93 -1.79
CA PHE A 28 -17.43 10.66 -1.18
C PHE A 28 -16.45 11.16 -2.23
N PRO A 29 -15.89 12.39 -2.07
CA PRO A 29 -14.92 12.91 -3.01
C PRO A 29 -13.58 12.19 -2.91
N THR A 30 -12.86 12.10 -4.02
CA THR A 30 -11.47 11.66 -4.10
C THR A 30 -10.59 12.87 -4.37
N LYS A 31 -9.87 13.33 -3.34
CA LYS A 31 -9.10 14.58 -3.37
C LYS A 31 -7.60 14.37 -3.51
N ALA A 32 -7.14 13.13 -3.41
CA ALA A 32 -5.74 12.74 -3.55
C ALA A 32 -4.77 13.60 -2.70
N GLY A 33 -5.20 14.08 -1.53
CA GLY A 33 -4.41 14.95 -0.66
C GLY A 33 -4.01 16.27 -1.31
N CYS A 34 -4.72 16.76 -2.33
CA CYS A 34 -4.37 17.92 -3.13
C CYS A 34 -5.39 19.04 -2.98
N ARG A 35 -4.92 20.26 -2.66
CA ARG A 35 -5.78 21.44 -2.50
C ARG A 35 -6.52 21.80 -3.78
N ALA A 36 -5.95 21.57 -4.94
CA ALA A 36 -6.61 21.85 -6.22
C ALA A 36 -7.87 20.98 -6.43
N LEU A 37 -7.99 19.85 -5.71
CA LEU A 37 -9.14 18.96 -5.73
C LEU A 37 -10.07 19.14 -4.52
N GLU A 38 -9.93 20.21 -3.76
CA GLU A 38 -10.76 20.47 -2.56
C GLU A 38 -12.26 20.46 -2.87
N ALA A 39 -12.64 21.00 -4.03
CA ALA A 39 -14.01 21.06 -4.51
C ALA A 39 -14.42 19.87 -5.39
N ALA A 40 -13.66 18.77 -5.39
CA ALA A 40 -14.01 17.59 -6.17
C ALA A 40 -15.41 17.07 -5.78
N ALA A 41 -16.22 16.76 -6.79
CA ALA A 41 -17.54 16.17 -6.56
C ALA A 41 -17.40 14.76 -5.96
N PRO A 42 -18.40 14.32 -5.17
CA PRO A 42 -18.47 12.94 -4.73
C PRO A 42 -18.43 11.95 -5.91
N ALA A 43 -17.71 10.85 -5.76
CA ALA A 43 -17.65 9.81 -6.77
C ALA A 43 -19.05 9.19 -6.99
N ALA A 44 -19.44 9.05 -8.26
CA ALA A 44 -20.75 8.48 -8.61
C ALA A 44 -20.83 6.96 -8.33
N ALA A 45 -19.68 6.28 -8.32
CA ALA A 45 -19.59 4.84 -8.05
C ALA A 45 -18.31 4.56 -7.25
N SER A 46 -18.32 3.48 -6.50
CA SER A 46 -17.12 2.98 -5.85
C SER A 46 -16.15 2.35 -6.85
N ALA A 47 -14.86 2.37 -6.53
CA ALA A 47 -13.87 1.56 -7.23
C ALA A 47 -14.23 0.07 -7.09
N GLU A 48 -13.92 -0.72 -8.12
CA GLU A 48 -14.26 -2.15 -8.13
C GLU A 48 -13.67 -2.90 -6.92
N VAL A 49 -12.47 -2.54 -6.48
CA VAL A 49 -11.86 -3.13 -5.27
C VAL A 49 -12.64 -2.80 -4.00
N VAL A 50 -13.25 -1.63 -3.93
CA VAL A 50 -14.11 -1.22 -2.81
C VAL A 50 -15.42 -1.98 -2.83
N GLU A 51 -16.07 -2.14 -4.00
CA GLU A 51 -17.27 -2.94 -4.16
C GLU A 51 -17.03 -4.38 -3.69
N ARG A 52 -15.94 -5.01 -4.11
CA ARG A 52 -15.55 -6.36 -3.69
C ARG A 52 -15.37 -6.49 -2.17
N LEU A 53 -14.77 -5.49 -1.53
CA LEU A 53 -14.63 -5.48 -0.06
C LEU A 53 -15.97 -5.37 0.63
N LEU A 54 -16.87 -4.50 0.16
CA LEU A 54 -18.22 -4.35 0.69
C LEU A 54 -19.03 -5.63 0.53
N ASP A 55 -18.99 -6.26 -0.65
CA ASP A 55 -19.68 -7.52 -0.94
C ASP A 55 -19.16 -8.67 -0.08
N ALA A 56 -17.86 -8.65 0.27
CA ALA A 56 -17.25 -9.59 1.20
C ALA A 56 -17.53 -9.27 2.68
N GLY A 57 -18.33 -8.24 2.96
CA GLY A 57 -18.75 -7.87 4.30
C GLY A 57 -17.77 -7.02 5.10
N TYR A 58 -16.74 -6.47 4.46
CA TYR A 58 -15.82 -5.53 5.13
C TYR A 58 -16.53 -4.24 5.53
N HIS A 59 -15.97 -3.60 6.56
CA HIS A 59 -16.41 -2.30 7.05
C HIS A 59 -15.41 -1.19 6.68
N LEU A 60 -15.83 -0.24 5.85
CA LEU A 60 -14.98 0.89 5.46
C LEU A 60 -14.89 1.90 6.60
N ALA A 61 -13.70 2.07 7.17
CA ALA A 61 -13.45 2.94 8.31
C ALA A 61 -13.20 4.40 7.91
N GLY A 62 -12.67 4.63 6.71
CA GLY A 62 -12.36 5.98 6.23
C GLY A 62 -11.48 6.01 5.01
N LYS A 63 -11.37 7.20 4.42
CA LYS A 63 -10.37 7.51 3.37
C LYS A 63 -9.10 8.03 4.03
N THR A 64 -7.97 7.43 3.68
CA THR A 64 -6.68 7.74 4.32
C THR A 64 -5.91 8.82 3.58
N ASN A 65 -5.20 9.60 4.36
CA ASN A 65 -4.26 10.61 3.90
C ASN A 65 -3.11 10.00 3.10
N LEU A 66 -2.44 10.85 2.30
CA LEU A 66 -1.37 10.43 1.42
C LEU A 66 -0.43 11.60 1.10
N HIS A 67 0.74 11.31 0.52
CA HIS A 67 1.54 12.32 -0.15
C HIS A 67 0.73 12.91 -1.33
N GLU A 68 0.75 14.22 -1.49
CA GLU A 68 -0.06 14.93 -2.49
C GLU A 68 0.01 14.28 -3.87
N LEU A 69 -1.17 14.05 -4.48
CA LEU A 69 -1.35 13.38 -5.79
C LEU A 69 -0.67 12.01 -5.91
N ALA A 70 -0.37 11.35 -4.78
CA ALA A 70 0.43 10.13 -4.73
C ALA A 70 1.85 10.27 -5.30
N PHE A 71 2.35 11.49 -5.48
CA PHE A 71 3.61 11.79 -6.15
C PHE A 71 4.72 12.13 -5.15
N GLY A 72 5.17 11.13 -4.39
CA GLY A 72 6.27 11.25 -3.44
C GLY A 72 6.34 10.09 -2.46
N THR A 73 7.50 9.94 -1.82
CA THR A 73 7.84 8.76 -1.00
C THR A 73 7.95 9.03 0.50
N THR A 74 7.91 10.30 0.93
CA THR A 74 8.03 10.66 2.35
C THR A 74 6.71 10.62 3.11
N GLY A 75 5.58 10.76 2.42
CA GLY A 75 4.25 10.90 3.04
C GLY A 75 3.98 12.29 3.61
N ILE A 76 4.88 13.26 3.40
CA ILE A 76 4.67 14.65 3.83
C ILE A 76 3.58 15.26 2.97
N ASN A 77 2.60 15.87 3.62
CA ASN A 77 1.54 16.63 2.96
C ASN A 77 1.33 17.94 3.72
N HIS A 78 1.54 19.05 3.02
CA HIS A 78 1.46 20.39 3.61
C HIS A 78 0.03 20.93 3.69
N TRP A 79 -0.90 20.35 2.95
CA TRP A 79 -2.30 20.78 2.97
C TRP A 79 -3.14 19.98 3.98
N THR A 80 -3.12 18.66 3.89
CA THR A 80 -3.91 17.77 4.77
C THR A 80 -3.20 17.45 6.08
N GLY A 81 -1.93 17.84 6.21
CA GLY A 81 -1.04 17.44 7.30
C GLY A 81 -0.39 16.07 7.04
N THR A 82 0.70 15.81 7.73
CA THR A 82 1.44 14.55 7.62
C THR A 82 1.02 13.60 8.71
N PRO A 83 0.62 12.34 8.41
CA PRO A 83 0.37 11.35 9.43
C PRO A 83 1.61 11.10 10.29
N LEU A 84 1.43 10.95 11.58
CA LEU A 84 2.51 10.52 12.46
C LEU A 84 2.85 9.06 12.16
N ASN A 85 4.14 8.71 12.13
CA ASN A 85 4.56 7.33 12.14
C ASN A 85 4.34 6.75 13.56
N PRO A 86 3.40 5.81 13.77
CA PRO A 86 3.06 5.37 15.12
C PRO A 86 4.19 4.59 15.79
N ARG A 87 5.05 3.96 15.01
CA ARG A 87 6.14 3.13 15.50
C ARG A 87 7.43 3.91 15.74
N PHE A 88 7.65 4.94 14.91
CA PHE A 88 8.85 5.78 14.97
C PHE A 88 8.46 7.26 14.82
N PRO A 89 7.91 7.90 15.89
CA PRO A 89 7.34 9.25 15.81
C PRO A 89 8.30 10.35 15.37
N ALA A 90 9.61 10.14 15.47
CA ALA A 90 10.64 11.06 15.00
C ALA A 90 10.94 10.94 13.50
N HIS A 91 10.31 9.98 12.80
CA HIS A 91 10.56 9.70 11.39
C HIS A 91 9.28 9.87 10.56
N VAL A 92 9.44 10.11 9.28
CA VAL A 92 8.32 10.16 8.34
C VAL A 92 7.63 8.80 8.22
N PRO A 93 6.31 8.75 7.93
CA PRO A 93 5.59 7.50 7.77
C PRO A 93 5.92 6.76 6.47
N GLY A 94 6.65 7.41 5.55
CA GLY A 94 6.80 6.94 4.18
C GLY A 94 5.54 7.22 3.35
N GLY A 95 5.65 7.09 2.04
CA GLY A 95 4.59 7.42 1.10
C GLY A 95 4.68 6.65 -0.24
N SER A 96 3.68 6.89 -1.05
CA SER A 96 2.60 7.88 -0.93
C SER A 96 1.44 7.43 -0.05
N SER A 97 1.24 6.14 0.27
CA SER A 97 0.15 5.60 1.09
C SER A 97 0.41 5.78 2.61
N SER A 98 0.79 6.99 3.02
CA SER A 98 1.22 7.32 4.38
C SER A 98 0.13 7.08 5.43
N GLY A 99 -1.09 7.54 5.17
CA GLY A 99 -2.22 7.37 6.07
C GLY A 99 -2.65 5.91 6.18
N SER A 100 -2.59 5.13 5.08
CA SER A 100 -2.90 3.70 5.10
C SER A 100 -1.93 2.92 5.98
N ALA A 101 -0.63 3.17 5.86
CA ALA A 101 0.37 2.54 6.71
C ALA A 101 0.22 2.97 8.18
N ALA A 102 0.00 4.26 8.42
CA ALA A 102 -0.19 4.78 9.78
C ALA A 102 -1.46 4.25 10.46
N ALA A 103 -2.57 4.09 9.71
CA ALA A 103 -3.81 3.51 10.22
C ALA A 103 -3.60 2.07 10.72
N VAL A 104 -2.88 1.26 9.93
CA VAL A 104 -2.58 -0.13 10.28
C VAL A 104 -1.58 -0.20 11.43
N ALA A 105 -0.46 0.52 11.36
CA ALA A 105 0.57 0.52 12.39
C ALA A 105 0.06 1.05 13.73
N GLY A 106 -0.91 1.97 13.71
CA GLY A 106 -1.59 2.52 14.89
C GLY A 106 -2.74 1.66 15.41
N GLY A 107 -3.01 0.49 14.82
CA GLY A 107 -4.08 -0.42 15.25
C GLY A 107 -5.49 0.09 15.00
N GLN A 108 -5.68 1.11 14.16
CA GLN A 108 -7.01 1.67 13.85
C GLN A 108 -7.82 0.77 12.91
N VAL A 109 -7.13 0.03 12.07
CA VAL A 109 -7.69 -1.01 11.19
C VAL A 109 -6.68 -2.15 11.03
N PRO A 110 -7.12 -3.39 10.85
CA PRO A 110 -6.21 -4.52 10.57
C PRO A 110 -5.62 -4.46 9.15
N VAL A 111 -6.31 -3.83 8.22
CA VAL A 111 -5.90 -3.74 6.82
C VAL A 111 -6.31 -2.41 6.20
N ALA A 112 -5.52 -1.92 5.25
CA ALA A 112 -5.82 -0.74 4.44
C ALA A 112 -5.44 -0.99 2.98
N LEU A 113 -6.15 -0.36 2.03
CA LEU A 113 -5.72 -0.31 0.64
C LEU A 113 -4.81 0.89 0.38
N GLY A 114 -3.81 0.66 -0.45
CA GLY A 114 -2.92 1.66 -1.01
C GLY A 114 -2.73 1.50 -2.52
N THR A 115 -1.95 2.40 -3.11
CA THR A 115 -1.51 2.32 -4.51
C THR A 115 0.01 2.37 -4.57
N ASP A 116 0.61 1.67 -5.52
CA ASP A 116 2.07 1.57 -5.66
C ASP A 116 2.47 1.61 -7.13
N THR A 117 3.24 2.62 -7.49
CA THR A 117 3.90 2.77 -8.79
C THR A 117 5.39 2.48 -8.62
N GLY A 118 6.07 3.30 -7.82
CA GLY A 118 7.51 3.22 -7.55
C GLY A 118 7.86 2.79 -6.11
N GLY A 119 6.87 2.29 -5.33
CA GLY A 119 7.11 1.88 -3.93
C GLY A 119 6.05 2.35 -2.94
N SER A 120 4.98 3.00 -3.40
CA SER A 120 4.02 3.72 -2.53
C SER A 120 3.12 2.85 -1.62
N ILE A 121 3.22 1.54 -1.66
CA ILE A 121 2.75 0.60 -0.62
C ILE A 121 3.95 0.11 0.20
N ARG A 122 5.00 -0.35 -0.48
CA ARG A 122 6.16 -1.03 0.12
C ARG A 122 6.98 -0.10 1.01
N ILE A 123 7.20 1.15 0.57
CA ILE A 123 7.96 2.16 1.34
C ILE A 123 7.26 2.49 2.67
N PRO A 124 5.98 2.94 2.69
CA PRO A 124 5.33 3.24 3.95
C PRO A 124 5.11 2.00 4.82
N ALA A 125 4.92 0.82 4.25
CA ALA A 125 4.89 -0.43 5.00
C ALA A 125 6.20 -0.68 5.75
N ALA A 126 7.34 -0.52 5.08
CA ALA A 126 8.66 -0.65 5.69
C ALA A 126 8.91 0.43 6.77
N CYS A 127 8.55 1.70 6.50
CA CYS A 127 8.72 2.81 7.45
C CYS A 127 7.87 2.65 8.71
N CYS A 128 6.65 2.14 8.59
CA CYS A 128 5.72 1.96 9.71
C CYS A 128 5.77 0.54 10.32
N GLY A 129 6.57 -0.38 9.76
CA GLY A 129 6.74 -1.74 10.27
C GLY A 129 5.48 -2.59 10.17
N VAL A 130 4.78 -2.51 9.04
CA VAL A 130 3.62 -3.34 8.69
C VAL A 130 3.90 -4.13 7.41
N PHE A 131 3.04 -5.09 7.07
CA PHE A 131 3.13 -5.82 5.81
C PHE A 131 2.53 -4.99 4.68
N GLY A 132 3.16 -5.02 3.50
CA GLY A 132 2.66 -4.34 2.31
C GLY A 132 2.95 -5.15 1.06
N LEU A 133 1.93 -5.37 0.23
CA LEU A 133 2.05 -6.13 -1.00
C LEU A 133 1.69 -5.28 -2.22
N LYS A 134 2.67 -5.10 -3.11
CA LYS A 134 2.42 -4.63 -4.47
C LYS A 134 2.22 -5.87 -5.37
N PRO A 135 1.00 -6.19 -5.79
CA PRO A 135 0.77 -7.32 -6.69
C PRO A 135 1.34 -7.05 -8.09
N THR A 136 1.37 -8.09 -8.91
CA THR A 136 1.68 -7.96 -10.34
C THR A 136 0.69 -6.99 -10.99
N PHE A 137 1.18 -6.12 -11.88
CA PHE A 137 0.33 -5.20 -12.64
C PHE A 137 -0.81 -5.94 -13.34
N GLY A 138 -2.02 -5.39 -13.26
CA GLY A 138 -3.24 -5.99 -13.80
C GLY A 138 -3.86 -7.11 -12.96
N ARG A 139 -3.22 -7.56 -11.87
CA ARG A 139 -3.77 -8.58 -10.98
C ARG A 139 -4.97 -8.10 -10.17
N VAL A 140 -4.95 -6.85 -9.76
CA VAL A 140 -6.03 -6.16 -9.04
C VAL A 140 -6.59 -5.08 -9.94
N SER A 141 -7.92 -4.97 -10.01
CA SER A 141 -8.59 -3.95 -10.81
C SER A 141 -8.24 -2.54 -10.34
N ARG A 142 -8.03 -1.65 -11.31
CA ARG A 142 -7.78 -0.21 -11.09
C ARG A 142 -8.99 0.65 -11.46
N LYS A 143 -10.13 0.05 -11.81
CA LYS A 143 -11.34 0.79 -12.14
C LYS A 143 -11.79 1.60 -10.93
N GLY A 144 -11.96 2.92 -11.11
CA GLY A 144 -12.26 3.87 -10.03
C GLY A 144 -11.04 4.25 -9.17
N VAL A 145 -9.83 4.15 -9.71
CA VAL A 145 -8.58 4.51 -9.01
C VAL A 145 -7.85 5.62 -9.79
N MET A 146 -7.43 6.66 -9.10
CA MET A 146 -6.65 7.76 -9.66
C MET A 146 -5.13 7.44 -9.67
N PRO A 147 -4.42 7.74 -10.77
CA PRO A 147 -4.91 8.20 -12.06
C PRO A 147 -5.69 7.10 -12.80
N ALA A 148 -6.62 7.47 -13.67
CA ALA A 148 -7.45 6.51 -14.39
C ALA A 148 -6.60 5.61 -15.31
N GLU A 149 -5.64 6.20 -16.00
CA GLU A 149 -4.72 5.50 -16.88
C GLU A 149 -3.31 5.44 -16.30
N SER A 150 -2.74 4.25 -16.30
CA SER A 150 -1.36 3.99 -15.88
C SER A 150 -0.93 2.62 -16.37
N SER A 151 0.34 2.49 -16.71
CA SER A 151 0.98 1.22 -17.08
C SER A 151 1.75 0.57 -15.93
N LEU A 152 1.85 1.24 -14.77
CA LEU A 152 2.69 0.80 -13.64
C LEU A 152 1.92 0.66 -12.33
N ASP A 153 0.87 1.48 -12.12
CA ASP A 153 0.20 1.57 -10.82
C ASP A 153 -0.55 0.29 -10.47
N CYS A 154 -0.33 -0.18 -9.26
CA CYS A 154 -1.04 -1.29 -8.68
C CYS A 154 -1.82 -0.85 -7.44
N VAL A 155 -2.97 -1.47 -7.20
CA VAL A 155 -3.66 -1.42 -5.91
C VAL A 155 -3.24 -2.64 -5.11
N GLY A 156 -3.03 -2.47 -3.81
CA GLY A 156 -2.72 -3.58 -2.93
C GLY A 156 -2.89 -3.25 -1.45
N PRO A 157 -2.84 -4.27 -0.59
CA PRO A 157 -3.06 -4.12 0.84
C PRO A 157 -1.80 -3.71 1.60
N LEU A 158 -2.03 -2.98 2.69
CA LEU A 158 -1.15 -2.86 3.84
C LEU A 158 -1.86 -3.52 5.02
N ALA A 159 -1.19 -4.38 5.80
CA ALA A 159 -1.84 -5.15 6.85
C ALA A 159 -0.97 -5.30 8.10
N ALA A 160 -1.62 -5.50 9.24
CA ALA A 160 -0.96 -5.71 10.53
C ALA A 160 -0.25 -7.07 10.60
N ASP A 161 -0.79 -8.07 9.92
CA ASP A 161 -0.28 -9.43 9.85
C ASP A 161 -0.50 -10.03 8.46
N MET A 162 0.09 -11.21 8.23
CA MET A 162 0.06 -11.87 6.93
C MET A 162 -1.32 -12.46 6.61
N ASP A 163 -2.08 -12.89 7.62
CA ASP A 163 -3.40 -13.48 7.43
C ASP A 163 -4.38 -12.42 6.92
N ALA A 164 -4.41 -11.25 7.55
CA ALA A 164 -5.21 -10.11 7.10
C ALA A 164 -4.82 -9.65 5.68
N LEU A 165 -3.53 -9.69 5.34
CA LEU A 165 -3.04 -9.38 4.00
C LEU A 165 -3.56 -10.38 2.96
N ILE A 166 -3.44 -11.67 3.24
CA ILE A 166 -3.86 -12.76 2.36
C ILE A 166 -5.37 -12.74 2.17
N ASP A 167 -6.14 -12.55 3.25
CA ASP A 167 -7.60 -12.50 3.18
C ASP A 167 -8.09 -11.30 2.36
N CYS A 168 -7.48 -10.14 2.55
CA CYS A 168 -7.75 -8.97 1.70
C CYS A 168 -7.44 -9.26 0.23
N MET A 169 -6.30 -9.87 -0.07
CA MET A 169 -5.91 -10.23 -1.45
C MET A 169 -6.88 -11.22 -2.09
N ARG A 170 -7.42 -12.18 -1.34
CA ARG A 170 -8.43 -13.13 -1.84
C ARG A 170 -9.70 -12.42 -2.30
N VAL A 171 -10.05 -11.32 -1.63
CA VAL A 171 -11.22 -10.51 -1.98
C VAL A 171 -10.96 -9.62 -3.19
N ILE A 172 -9.85 -8.86 -3.20
CA ILE A 172 -9.61 -7.84 -4.23
C ILE A 172 -8.99 -8.39 -5.52
N ALA A 173 -8.44 -9.62 -5.48
CA ALA A 173 -7.77 -10.25 -6.62
C ALA A 173 -8.41 -11.61 -6.93
N PRO A 174 -9.40 -11.69 -7.81
CA PRO A 174 -10.02 -12.95 -8.22
C PRO A 174 -8.98 -13.97 -8.65
N GLY A 175 -9.12 -15.22 -8.17
CA GLY A 175 -8.16 -16.29 -8.44
C GLY A 175 -6.83 -16.18 -7.68
N PHE A 176 -6.73 -15.31 -6.68
CA PHE A 176 -5.66 -15.39 -5.69
C PHE A 176 -5.93 -16.59 -4.78
N GLY A 177 -5.26 -17.68 -5.05
CA GLY A 177 -5.51 -18.99 -4.45
C GLY A 177 -4.49 -19.39 -3.40
N ALA A 178 -4.44 -20.71 -3.12
CA ALA A 178 -3.44 -21.31 -2.23
C ALA A 178 -2.02 -20.98 -2.74
N LEU A 179 -1.17 -20.58 -1.83
CA LEU A 179 0.25 -20.39 -2.13
C LEU A 179 0.87 -21.76 -2.46
N PRO A 180 1.74 -21.84 -3.48
CA PRO A 180 2.45 -23.07 -3.75
C PRO A 180 3.36 -23.42 -2.54
N PRO A 181 3.71 -24.69 -2.36
CA PRO A 181 4.70 -25.08 -1.38
C PRO A 181 6.01 -24.29 -1.59
N ILE A 182 6.66 -23.90 -0.50
CA ILE A 182 7.95 -23.19 -0.56
C ILE A 182 9.14 -24.13 -0.78
N GLU A 183 8.92 -25.42 -0.95
CA GLU A 183 9.95 -26.39 -1.24
C GLU A 183 10.66 -26.08 -2.55
N GLY A 184 11.99 -26.07 -2.52
CA GLY A 184 12.81 -25.72 -3.69
C GLY A 184 12.90 -24.22 -4.02
N VAL A 185 12.28 -23.36 -3.22
CA VAL A 185 12.40 -21.89 -3.39
C VAL A 185 13.77 -21.43 -2.88
N SER A 186 14.42 -20.57 -3.65
CA SER A 186 15.65 -19.88 -3.24
C SER A 186 15.49 -18.36 -3.34
N ILE A 187 16.24 -17.61 -2.53
CA ILE A 187 16.24 -16.15 -2.51
C ILE A 187 17.45 -15.63 -3.27
N GLY A 188 17.21 -14.86 -4.33
CA GLY A 188 18.25 -14.11 -5.02
C GLY A 188 18.52 -12.78 -4.32
N LEU A 189 19.78 -12.55 -3.93
CA LEU A 189 20.22 -11.29 -3.32
C LEU A 189 20.71 -10.32 -4.38
N VAL A 190 19.91 -9.32 -4.69
CA VAL A 190 20.30 -8.25 -5.59
C VAL A 190 21.24 -7.28 -4.85
N GLN A 191 22.39 -6.99 -5.43
CA GLN A 191 23.33 -6.00 -4.91
C GLN A 191 22.78 -4.59 -5.15
N VAL A 192 22.39 -3.91 -4.08
CA VAL A 192 21.92 -2.52 -4.12
C VAL A 192 22.73 -1.65 -3.17
N GLN A 193 22.83 -0.37 -3.48
CA GLN A 193 23.42 0.60 -2.56
C GLN A 193 22.43 0.81 -1.39
N ALA A 194 22.86 0.43 -0.19
CA ALA A 194 22.12 0.64 1.04
C ALA A 194 23.07 0.93 2.19
N ILE A 195 22.63 1.73 3.15
CA ILE A 195 23.37 1.94 4.40
C ILE A 195 23.47 0.62 5.19
N ALA A 196 24.55 0.45 5.94
CA ALA A 196 24.86 -0.78 6.64
C ALA A 196 23.68 -1.33 7.49
N PRO A 197 22.98 -0.53 8.32
CA PRO A 197 21.86 -1.05 9.12
C PRO A 197 20.74 -1.68 8.29
N ILE A 198 20.42 -1.11 7.11
CA ILE A 198 19.39 -1.67 6.22
C ILE A 198 19.86 -2.98 5.62
N ARG A 199 21.09 -3.00 5.09
CA ARG A 199 21.68 -4.23 4.51
C ARG A 199 21.72 -5.36 5.52
N GLU A 200 22.23 -5.10 6.72
CA GLU A 200 22.33 -6.08 7.81
C GLU A 200 20.97 -6.63 8.23
N ALA A 201 19.94 -5.76 8.32
CA ALA A 201 18.58 -6.17 8.64
C ALA A 201 17.99 -7.11 7.58
N VAL A 202 18.20 -6.80 6.29
CA VAL A 202 17.75 -7.65 5.17
C VAL A 202 18.46 -9.00 5.20
N GLU A 203 19.79 -9.01 5.31
CA GLU A 203 20.58 -10.23 5.40
C GLU A 203 20.19 -11.08 6.62
N ALA A 204 19.94 -10.45 7.77
CA ALA A 204 19.48 -11.15 8.96
C ALA A 204 18.09 -11.77 8.76
N ALA A 205 17.18 -11.09 8.07
CA ALA A 205 15.86 -11.63 7.74
C ALA A 205 15.96 -12.85 6.82
N ILE A 206 16.82 -12.79 5.81
CA ILE A 206 17.08 -13.89 4.89
C ILE A 206 17.67 -15.09 5.62
N ARG A 207 18.68 -14.89 6.47
CA ARG A 207 19.24 -15.98 7.29
C ARG A 207 18.16 -16.63 8.19
N ARG A 208 17.27 -15.82 8.78
CA ARG A 208 16.17 -16.35 9.62
C ARG A 208 15.12 -17.14 8.85
N SER A 209 14.97 -16.89 7.54
CA SER A 209 14.00 -17.65 6.72
C SER A 209 14.36 -19.13 6.55
N GLY A 210 15.63 -19.47 6.71
CA GLY A 210 16.13 -20.84 6.46
C GLY A 210 16.14 -21.24 4.98
N LEU A 211 15.75 -20.35 4.07
CA LEU A 211 15.73 -20.64 2.64
C LEU A 211 17.13 -20.58 2.02
N ALA A 212 17.36 -21.39 1.00
CA ALA A 212 18.55 -21.29 0.18
C ALA A 212 18.64 -19.88 -0.42
N HIS A 213 19.82 -19.28 -0.42
CA HIS A 213 20.02 -17.93 -0.94
C HIS A 213 21.41 -17.76 -1.56
N GLY A 214 21.52 -16.82 -2.49
CA GLY A 214 22.77 -16.48 -3.15
C GLY A 214 22.68 -15.15 -3.90
N PRO A 215 23.83 -14.62 -4.36
CA PRO A 215 23.86 -13.39 -5.12
C PRO A 215 23.09 -13.55 -6.44
N LEU A 216 22.35 -12.51 -6.82
CA LEU A 216 21.67 -12.40 -8.11
C LEU A 216 22.16 -11.15 -8.81
N SER A 217 22.77 -11.30 -9.99
CA SER A 217 23.07 -10.17 -10.87
C SER A 217 21.84 -9.86 -11.73
N LEU A 218 21.47 -8.59 -11.79
CA LEU A 218 20.42 -8.06 -12.66
C LEU A 218 21.06 -7.08 -13.66
N ASP A 219 21.96 -7.55 -14.51
CA ASP A 219 22.72 -6.71 -15.44
C ASP A 219 21.83 -5.85 -16.35
N ARG A 220 20.63 -6.32 -16.67
CA ARG A 220 19.60 -5.56 -17.39
C ARG A 220 18.78 -4.62 -16.51
N PHE A 221 18.84 -4.79 -15.20
CA PHE A 221 18.05 -3.97 -14.26
C PHE A 221 18.66 -2.57 -14.10
N VAL A 222 19.98 -2.46 -14.16
CA VAL A 222 20.68 -1.15 -14.11
C VAL A 222 20.23 -0.29 -15.29
N GLN A 223 20.19 -0.86 -16.50
CA GLN A 223 19.72 -0.14 -17.70
C GLN A 223 18.24 0.27 -17.59
N ALA A 224 17.38 -0.59 -17.02
CA ALA A 224 15.98 -0.26 -16.82
C ALA A 224 15.78 0.80 -15.71
N TYR A 225 16.61 0.78 -14.67
CA TYR A 225 16.62 1.77 -13.59
C TYR A 225 17.06 3.14 -14.12
N ASP A 226 18.14 3.19 -14.87
CA ASP A 226 18.66 4.42 -15.48
C ASP A 226 17.72 5.00 -16.56
N ALA A 227 16.91 4.16 -17.23
CA ALA A 227 15.93 4.58 -18.20
C ALA A 227 14.58 5.03 -17.58
N GLY A 228 14.32 4.68 -16.33
CA GLY A 228 13.05 4.94 -15.64
C GLY A 228 13.08 6.12 -14.68
N LEU A 229 14.23 6.76 -14.51
CA LEU A 229 14.45 7.95 -13.69
C LEU A 229 14.74 9.17 -14.56
#